data_7769b0e3fb0350f723453dec3f7f88eb
#
_entry.id   7769b0e3fb0350f723453dec3f7f88eb
#
_cell.length_a   1.000
_cell.length_b   1.000
_cell.length_c   1.000
_cell.angle_alpha   90.00
_cell.angle_beta   90.00
_cell.angle_gamma   90.00
#
_symmetry.space_group_name_H-M   'P 1'
#
loop_
_entity.id
_entity.type
_entity.pdbx_description
1 polymer ?
#
loop_
_entity_poly.entity_id
_entity_poly.type
_entity_poly.pdbx_seq_one_letter_code
_entity_poly.pdbx_strand_id
1 'polypeptide(L)'
;MTTAIQGKQISTLTGHHNYVYCISFSPIGNTLASGSYDEALRVWDVRTGSCLKTLPAHSDPISGVHFNRDGTMIVSCSHDGLIRIWDTATGQCLKTLVEQDENAPVTGVRFSPNGKYLLAGTKDSASRLWDYMRGKCLKTYLGHKNEKYSIFATFVNPEAGGGAGGWVVGGSEDSDVFLWDVGNKDVVQTLVGHEDVVLGVSAHPQGGMIASCGLDQTVRVWIDKGRAEGGQ
;
A
#
# COMPACT_ATOMS: atom_id res chain seq x y z
N MET A 1 -24.63 -16.67 -16.13
CA MET A 1 -24.55 -15.54 -17.09
C MET A 1 -23.65 -14.49 -16.50
N THR A 2 -22.44 -14.36 -17.00
CA THR A 2 -21.51 -13.30 -16.60
C THR A 2 -21.90 -12.04 -17.38
N THR A 3 -22.46 -11.07 -16.69
CA THR A 3 -22.68 -9.74 -17.26
C THR A 3 -21.31 -9.09 -17.44
N ALA A 4 -20.84 -8.96 -18.67
CA ALA A 4 -19.64 -8.18 -18.96
C ALA A 4 -19.91 -6.72 -18.56
N ILE A 5 -19.18 -6.23 -17.55
CA ILE A 5 -19.18 -4.81 -17.20
C ILE A 5 -18.45 -4.08 -18.32
N GLN A 6 -19.17 -3.39 -19.17
CA GLN A 6 -18.55 -2.47 -20.12
C GLN A 6 -18.02 -1.26 -19.35
N GLY A 7 -16.69 -1.15 -19.27
CA GLY A 7 -16.03 0.01 -18.70
C GLY A 7 -16.35 1.26 -19.52
N LYS A 8 -17.05 2.22 -18.91
CA LYS A 8 -17.29 3.55 -19.47
C LYS A 8 -16.53 4.57 -18.65
N GLN A 9 -15.74 5.40 -19.31
CA GLN A 9 -15.12 6.55 -18.67
C GLN A 9 -16.19 7.52 -18.19
N ILE A 10 -16.21 7.81 -16.89
CA ILE A 10 -17.18 8.72 -16.27
C ILE A 10 -16.59 10.14 -16.20
N SER A 11 -15.33 10.28 -15.82
CA SER A 11 -14.67 11.57 -15.63
C SER A 11 -13.17 11.47 -15.85
N THR A 12 -12.55 12.61 -16.13
CA THR A 12 -11.09 12.80 -16.15
C THR A 12 -10.76 13.88 -15.12
N LEU A 13 -9.93 13.54 -14.14
CA LEU A 13 -9.48 14.46 -13.11
C LEU A 13 -8.18 15.13 -13.62
N THR A 14 -8.25 16.41 -13.92
CA THR A 14 -7.12 17.16 -14.47
C THR A 14 -6.54 18.14 -13.45
N GLY A 15 -5.22 18.26 -13.43
CA GLY A 15 -4.56 19.22 -12.54
C GLY A 15 -3.13 18.86 -12.17
N HIS A 16 -2.77 17.58 -12.07
CA HIS A 16 -1.37 17.20 -11.93
C HIS A 16 -0.57 17.62 -13.15
N HIS A 17 0.68 18.02 -12.91
CA HIS A 17 1.59 18.50 -13.98
C HIS A 17 2.60 17.43 -14.43
N ASN A 18 2.55 16.25 -13.81
CA ASN A 18 3.42 15.12 -14.14
C ASN A 18 2.70 13.78 -13.87
N TYR A 19 3.41 12.66 -14.02
CA TYR A 19 2.86 11.31 -13.83
C TYR A 19 2.18 11.15 -12.47
N VAL A 20 0.98 10.56 -12.48
CA VAL A 20 0.27 10.14 -11.26
C VAL A 20 0.68 8.72 -10.94
N TYR A 21 1.35 8.51 -9.81
CA TYR A 21 1.87 7.21 -9.41
C TYR A 21 0.92 6.40 -8.55
N CYS A 22 0.12 7.07 -7.75
CA CYS A 22 -0.73 6.39 -6.78
C CYS A 22 -2.06 7.11 -6.58
N ILE A 23 -3.08 6.31 -6.30
CA ILE A 23 -4.42 6.79 -5.99
C ILE A 23 -5.01 5.97 -4.84
N SER A 24 -5.90 6.57 -4.08
CA SER A 24 -6.68 5.89 -3.04
C SER A 24 -8.05 6.53 -2.91
N PHE A 25 -9.11 5.72 -2.89
CA PHE A 25 -10.44 6.18 -2.53
C PHE A 25 -10.56 6.32 -1.01
N SER A 26 -11.35 7.31 -0.58
CA SER A 26 -11.84 7.35 0.80
C SER A 26 -12.75 6.15 1.07
N PRO A 27 -12.90 5.71 2.34
CA PRO A 27 -13.71 4.52 2.67
C PRO A 27 -15.17 4.59 2.21
N ILE A 28 -15.75 5.78 2.19
CA ILE A 28 -17.12 6.00 1.69
C ILE A 28 -17.19 6.31 0.19
N GLY A 29 -16.04 6.39 -0.51
CA GLY A 29 -15.95 6.56 -1.95
C GLY A 29 -16.29 7.95 -2.50
N ASN A 30 -16.52 8.95 -1.67
CA ASN A 30 -16.88 10.31 -2.09
C ASN A 30 -15.66 11.18 -2.46
N THR A 31 -14.50 10.85 -1.96
CA THR A 31 -13.23 11.53 -2.25
C THR A 31 -12.18 10.57 -2.74
N LEU A 32 -11.24 11.08 -3.53
CA LEU A 32 -10.07 10.39 -4.05
C LEU A 32 -8.83 11.19 -3.67
N ALA A 33 -7.79 10.53 -3.22
CA ALA A 33 -6.46 11.11 -3.07
C ALA A 33 -5.55 10.61 -4.20
N SER A 34 -4.72 11.48 -4.75
CA SER A 34 -3.70 11.12 -5.75
C SER A 34 -2.35 11.71 -5.40
N GLY A 35 -1.30 10.93 -5.60
CA GLY A 35 0.09 11.34 -5.47
C GLY A 35 0.81 11.26 -6.81
N SER A 36 1.65 12.25 -7.08
CA SER A 36 2.27 12.43 -8.39
C SER A 36 3.79 12.65 -8.30
N TYR A 37 4.44 12.51 -9.44
CA TYR A 37 5.82 12.92 -9.67
C TYR A 37 6.00 14.44 -9.52
N ASP A 38 4.92 15.24 -9.61
CA ASP A 38 4.93 16.68 -9.35
C ASP A 38 5.01 17.03 -7.86
N GLU A 39 5.27 16.04 -6.97
CA GLU A 39 5.47 16.21 -5.53
C GLU A 39 4.20 16.63 -4.77
N ALA A 40 3.09 16.80 -5.49
CA ALA A 40 1.82 17.23 -4.93
C ALA A 40 0.92 16.04 -4.56
N LEU A 41 0.29 16.13 -3.39
CA LEU A 41 -0.86 15.35 -3.01
C LEU A 41 -2.12 16.13 -3.35
N ARG A 42 -3.03 15.55 -4.13
CA ARG A 42 -4.32 16.16 -4.45
C ARG A 42 -5.47 15.35 -3.88
N VAL A 43 -6.50 16.06 -3.44
CA VAL A 43 -7.75 15.48 -2.98
C VAL A 43 -8.87 15.95 -3.89
N TRP A 44 -9.69 15.03 -4.36
CA TRP A 44 -10.71 15.26 -5.38
C TRP A 44 -12.09 14.86 -4.85
N ASP A 45 -13.11 15.60 -5.25
CA ASP A 45 -14.51 15.17 -5.14
C ASP A 45 -14.82 14.22 -6.31
N VAL A 46 -15.18 12.98 -5.99
CA VAL A 46 -15.42 11.94 -7.00
C VAL A 46 -16.67 12.23 -7.84
N ARG A 47 -17.67 12.86 -7.25
CA ARG A 47 -18.95 13.15 -7.91
C ARG A 47 -18.82 14.30 -8.92
N THR A 48 -18.10 15.36 -8.58
CA THR A 48 -17.95 16.55 -9.43
C THR A 48 -16.70 16.52 -10.29
N GLY A 49 -15.71 15.71 -9.94
CA GLY A 49 -14.38 15.71 -10.54
C GLY A 49 -13.51 16.91 -10.14
N SER A 50 -13.98 17.74 -9.21
CA SER A 50 -13.27 18.95 -8.78
C SER A 50 -12.11 18.64 -7.85
N CYS A 51 -10.97 19.32 -8.04
CA CYS A 51 -9.88 19.29 -7.08
C CYS A 51 -10.25 20.11 -5.84
N LEU A 52 -10.39 19.43 -4.71
CA LEU A 52 -10.72 20.07 -3.42
C LEU A 52 -9.49 20.68 -2.76
N LYS A 53 -8.34 20.00 -2.87
CA LYS A 53 -7.09 20.43 -2.26
C LYS A 53 -5.89 20.05 -3.13
N THR A 54 -4.88 20.91 -3.13
CA THR A 54 -3.55 20.63 -3.64
C THR A 54 -2.56 20.95 -2.53
N LEU A 55 -1.86 19.93 -2.07
CA LEU A 55 -0.91 20.02 -0.97
C LEU A 55 0.50 19.84 -1.53
N PRO A 56 1.43 20.80 -1.30
CA PRO A 56 2.85 20.60 -1.59
C PRO A 56 3.42 19.62 -0.56
N ALA A 57 3.24 18.33 -0.87
CA ALA A 57 3.35 17.31 0.16
C ALA A 57 4.78 16.85 0.40
N HIS A 58 5.62 16.83 -0.63
CA HIS A 58 6.97 16.24 -0.57
C HIS A 58 7.94 17.03 -1.43
N SER A 59 9.23 16.69 -1.34
CA SER A 59 10.31 17.27 -2.16
C SER A 59 10.82 16.32 -3.25
N ASP A 60 10.18 15.17 -3.38
CA ASP A 60 10.42 14.14 -4.40
C ASP A 60 9.09 13.44 -4.75
N PRO A 61 9.06 12.63 -5.82
CA PRO A 61 7.85 11.93 -6.27
C PRO A 61 7.13 11.17 -5.17
N ILE A 62 5.81 11.35 -5.11
CA ILE A 62 4.94 10.63 -4.18
C ILE A 62 4.72 9.22 -4.71
N SER A 63 5.20 8.21 -3.99
CA SER A 63 5.13 6.81 -4.35
C SER A 63 3.88 6.08 -3.82
N GLY A 64 3.27 6.58 -2.75
CA GLY A 64 2.09 5.97 -2.17
C GLY A 64 1.19 6.94 -1.41
N VAL A 65 -0.13 6.67 -1.49
CA VAL A 65 -1.16 7.37 -0.71
C VAL A 65 -2.20 6.37 -0.22
N HIS A 66 -2.73 6.57 0.98
CA HIS A 66 -3.78 5.72 1.53
C HIS A 66 -4.63 6.48 2.54
N PHE A 67 -5.96 6.25 2.53
CA PHE A 67 -6.85 6.74 3.58
C PHE A 67 -6.86 5.80 4.78
N ASN A 68 -7.05 6.35 5.97
CA ASN A 68 -7.39 5.56 7.13
C ASN A 68 -8.85 5.06 7.06
N ARG A 69 -9.23 4.19 8.01
CA ARG A 69 -10.52 3.48 7.99
C ARG A 69 -11.75 4.38 8.02
N ASP A 70 -11.67 5.53 8.66
CA ASP A 70 -12.78 6.51 8.79
C ASP A 70 -12.69 7.67 7.79
N GLY A 71 -11.63 7.74 6.99
CA GLY A 71 -11.42 8.78 5.99
C GLY A 71 -10.98 10.13 6.55
N THR A 72 -10.72 10.24 7.86
CA THR A 72 -10.30 11.48 8.50
C THR A 72 -8.84 11.83 8.24
N MET A 73 -8.02 10.84 7.91
CA MET A 73 -6.60 11.02 7.64
C MET A 73 -6.19 10.42 6.31
N ILE A 74 -5.22 11.05 5.67
CA ILE A 74 -4.49 10.54 4.52
C ILE A 74 -3.04 10.35 4.95
N VAL A 75 -2.42 9.25 4.55
CA VAL A 75 -0.98 9.07 4.61
C VAL A 75 -0.41 9.16 3.20
N SER A 76 0.70 9.86 3.05
CA SER A 76 1.51 9.88 1.84
C SER A 76 2.93 9.45 2.14
N CYS A 77 3.61 8.88 1.16
CA CYS A 77 5.04 8.59 1.23
C CYS A 77 5.72 8.96 -0.09
N SER A 78 7.02 9.20 -0.03
CA SER A 78 7.78 9.70 -1.15
C SER A 78 9.19 9.13 -1.21
N HIS A 79 9.82 9.31 -2.35
CA HIS A 79 11.23 9.03 -2.55
C HIS A 79 12.15 9.97 -1.74
N ASP A 80 11.61 11.06 -1.15
CA ASP A 80 12.32 11.90 -0.18
C ASP A 80 12.58 11.21 1.16
N GLY A 81 12.15 9.94 1.31
CA GLY A 81 12.31 9.12 2.50
C GLY A 81 11.31 9.43 3.61
N LEU A 82 10.36 10.33 3.38
CA LEU A 82 9.40 10.75 4.39
C LEU A 82 8.04 10.06 4.21
N ILE A 83 7.39 9.83 5.35
CA ILE A 83 5.98 9.47 5.43
C ILE A 83 5.27 10.62 6.14
N ARG A 84 4.23 11.18 5.53
CA ARG A 84 3.45 12.28 6.11
C ARG A 84 2.01 11.89 6.30
N ILE A 85 1.43 12.32 7.41
CA ILE A 85 0.04 12.10 7.78
C ILE A 85 -0.68 13.44 7.75
N TRP A 86 -1.81 13.46 7.06
CA TRP A 86 -2.58 14.66 6.77
C TRP A 86 -3.99 14.56 7.33
N ASP A 87 -4.49 15.63 7.88
CA ASP A 87 -5.92 15.78 8.16
C ASP A 87 -6.68 16.00 6.84
N THR A 88 -7.63 15.13 6.55
CA THR A 88 -8.36 15.15 5.28
C THR A 88 -9.21 16.42 5.14
N ALA A 89 -9.80 16.91 6.25
CA ALA A 89 -10.70 18.05 6.22
C ALA A 89 -9.96 19.38 6.06
N THR A 90 -8.85 19.56 6.77
CA THR A 90 -8.08 20.81 6.75
C THR A 90 -6.96 20.82 5.72
N GLY A 91 -6.37 19.64 5.43
CA GLY A 91 -5.16 19.50 4.61
C GLY A 91 -3.87 19.81 5.39
N GLN A 92 -3.96 19.94 6.70
CA GLN A 92 -2.77 20.16 7.53
C GLN A 92 -1.96 18.88 7.69
N CYS A 93 -0.63 19.00 7.64
CA CYS A 93 0.27 17.91 7.99
C CYS A 93 0.26 17.74 9.51
N LEU A 94 -0.28 16.61 9.98
CA LEU A 94 -0.36 16.26 11.39
C LEU A 94 0.96 15.71 11.91
N LYS A 95 1.67 14.95 11.08
CA LYS A 95 2.90 14.29 11.46
C LYS A 95 3.77 13.93 10.28
N THR A 96 5.09 13.96 10.50
CA THR A 96 6.10 13.44 9.59
C THR A 96 6.85 12.32 10.32
N LEU A 97 7.00 11.17 9.66
CA LEU A 97 7.81 10.04 10.11
C LEU A 97 9.02 9.93 9.21
N VAL A 98 10.15 9.65 9.80
CA VAL A 98 11.44 9.46 9.11
C VAL A 98 12.23 8.38 9.84
N GLU A 99 12.93 7.52 9.09
CA GLU A 99 13.92 6.61 9.68
C GLU A 99 15.15 7.42 10.08
N GLN A 100 15.69 7.14 11.27
CA GLN A 100 16.75 7.98 11.86
C GLN A 100 18.13 7.73 11.23
N ASP A 101 18.39 6.51 10.77
CA ASP A 101 19.74 6.11 10.37
C ASP A 101 20.00 6.17 8.86
N GLU A 102 18.99 5.90 8.04
CA GLU A 102 19.08 5.96 6.57
C GLU A 102 17.75 6.45 5.98
N ASN A 103 17.80 7.57 5.28
CA ASN A 103 16.60 8.13 4.64
C ASN A 103 16.33 7.45 3.29
N ALA A 104 16.11 6.13 3.31
CA ALA A 104 15.84 5.35 2.12
C ALA A 104 14.50 5.76 1.48
N PRO A 105 14.42 5.89 0.14
CA PRO A 105 13.18 6.18 -0.57
C PRO A 105 12.06 5.24 -0.15
N VAL A 106 10.91 5.78 0.24
CA VAL A 106 9.73 5.00 0.60
C VAL A 106 8.99 4.63 -0.68
N THR A 107 8.68 3.36 -0.87
CA THR A 107 8.06 2.81 -2.08
C THR A 107 6.55 2.70 -2.00
N GLY A 108 6.01 2.60 -0.79
CA GLY A 108 4.58 2.53 -0.57
C GLY A 108 4.22 2.57 0.91
N VAL A 109 3.00 2.96 1.23
CA VAL A 109 2.50 3.06 2.59
C VAL A 109 1.03 2.67 2.68
N ARG A 110 0.65 1.98 3.77
CA ARG A 110 -0.73 1.62 4.06
C ARG A 110 -1.03 1.69 5.56
N PHE A 111 -2.23 2.11 5.91
CA PHE A 111 -2.75 1.91 7.27
C PHE A 111 -3.04 0.43 7.51
N SER A 112 -2.77 -0.03 8.72
CA SER A 112 -3.22 -1.34 9.17
C SER A 112 -4.75 -1.41 9.26
N PRO A 113 -5.36 -2.60 9.12
CA PRO A 113 -6.82 -2.77 9.18
C PRO A 113 -7.45 -2.24 10.48
N ASN A 114 -6.71 -2.30 11.60
CA ASN A 114 -7.15 -1.77 12.89
C ASN A 114 -6.91 -0.26 13.05
N GLY A 115 -6.32 0.41 12.05
CA GLY A 115 -6.07 1.86 12.03
C GLY A 115 -4.99 2.34 13.00
N LYS A 116 -4.25 1.46 13.69
CA LYS A 116 -3.26 1.85 14.72
C LYS A 116 -1.84 2.01 14.19
N TYR A 117 -1.53 1.38 13.07
CA TYR A 117 -0.19 1.29 12.54
C TYR A 117 -0.14 1.67 11.06
N LEU A 118 1.06 1.96 10.57
CA LEU A 118 1.37 2.08 9.15
C LEU A 118 2.38 1.01 8.78
N LEU A 119 2.19 0.41 7.60
CA LEU A 119 3.16 -0.44 6.95
C LEU A 119 3.78 0.37 5.81
N ALA A 120 5.10 0.46 5.76
CA ALA A 120 5.85 1.17 4.73
C ALA A 120 6.95 0.28 4.16
N GLY A 121 7.04 0.19 2.85
CA GLY A 121 8.17 -0.42 2.14
C GLY A 121 9.20 0.63 1.77
N THR A 122 10.48 0.27 1.78
CA THR A 122 11.60 1.17 1.45
C THR A 122 12.62 0.50 0.54
N LYS A 123 13.39 1.31 -0.21
CA LYS A 123 14.40 0.81 -1.18
C LYS A 123 15.68 0.26 -0.55
N ASP A 124 15.73 0.09 0.74
CA ASP A 124 16.77 -0.63 1.47
C ASP A 124 16.38 -2.10 1.73
N SER A 125 15.46 -2.64 0.95
CA SER A 125 14.96 -4.02 1.07
C SER A 125 14.31 -4.30 2.43
N ALA A 126 13.61 -3.32 2.97
CA ALA A 126 12.90 -3.44 4.24
C ALA A 126 11.43 -3.02 4.12
N SER A 127 10.58 -3.68 4.89
CA SER A 127 9.22 -3.24 5.15
C SER A 127 9.05 -2.97 6.64
N ARG A 128 8.58 -1.78 7.00
CA ARG A 128 8.57 -1.29 8.39
C ARG A 128 7.16 -1.06 8.90
N LEU A 129 6.90 -1.52 10.12
CA LEU A 129 5.66 -1.28 10.85
C LEU A 129 5.85 -0.12 11.83
N TRP A 130 5.07 0.93 11.65
CA TRP A 130 5.16 2.14 12.46
C TRP A 130 3.96 2.30 13.39
N ASP A 131 4.22 2.61 14.65
CA ASP A 131 3.25 3.29 15.51
C ASP A 131 3.29 4.79 15.15
N TYR A 132 2.41 5.20 14.26
CA TYR A 132 2.43 6.57 13.76
C TYR A 132 2.02 7.59 14.82
N MET A 133 1.19 7.19 15.81
CA MET A 133 0.83 8.07 16.91
C MET A 133 2.05 8.42 17.76
N ARG A 134 2.90 7.43 18.05
CA ARG A 134 4.14 7.65 18.81
C ARG A 134 5.31 8.09 17.95
N GLY A 135 5.23 7.89 16.64
CA GLY A 135 6.31 8.17 15.68
C GLY A 135 7.48 7.21 15.79
N LYS A 136 7.21 5.94 16.13
CA LYS A 136 8.24 4.91 16.32
C LYS A 136 8.08 3.76 15.34
N CYS A 137 9.19 3.35 14.72
CA CYS A 137 9.29 2.08 14.03
C CYS A 137 9.27 0.96 15.08
N LEU A 138 8.27 0.07 14.97
CA LEU A 138 8.11 -1.05 15.91
C LEU A 138 8.76 -2.32 15.42
N LYS A 139 8.72 -2.56 14.10
CA LYS A 139 9.19 -3.80 13.48
C LYS A 139 9.72 -3.54 12.09
N THR A 140 10.75 -4.30 11.72
CA THR A 140 11.31 -4.31 10.38
C THR A 140 11.26 -5.75 9.85
N TYR A 141 10.64 -5.93 8.69
CA TYR A 141 10.52 -7.19 7.96
C TYR A 141 11.57 -7.21 6.87
N LEU A 142 12.39 -8.24 6.85
CA LEU A 142 13.54 -8.40 5.96
C LEU A 142 13.42 -9.70 5.15
N GLY A 143 14.34 -9.89 4.20
CA GLY A 143 14.47 -11.11 3.41
C GLY A 143 14.06 -10.94 1.95
N HIS A 144 13.16 -10.01 1.62
CA HIS A 144 12.84 -9.65 0.24
C HIS A 144 13.86 -8.64 -0.30
N LYS A 145 13.94 -8.54 -1.61
CA LYS A 145 14.76 -7.55 -2.31
C LYS A 145 13.89 -6.41 -2.86
N ASN A 146 14.25 -5.17 -2.53
CA ASN A 146 13.57 -3.96 -2.99
C ASN A 146 14.57 -2.80 -3.05
N GLU A 147 15.31 -2.67 -4.16
CA GLU A 147 16.36 -1.68 -4.34
C GLU A 147 16.05 -0.72 -5.49
N LYS A 148 15.43 -1.23 -6.54
CA LYS A 148 15.23 -0.54 -7.82
C LYS A 148 13.79 -0.10 -8.05
N TYR A 149 12.83 -1.00 -7.81
CA TYR A 149 11.43 -0.79 -8.12
C TYR A 149 10.64 -0.26 -6.93
N SER A 150 9.45 0.27 -7.19
CA SER A 150 8.50 0.61 -6.13
C SER A 150 7.59 -0.57 -5.86
N ILE A 151 7.98 -1.40 -4.90
CA ILE A 151 7.25 -2.60 -4.50
C ILE A 151 6.42 -2.30 -3.26
N PHE A 152 5.17 -2.76 -3.24
CA PHE A 152 4.23 -2.54 -2.15
C PHE A 152 4.06 -3.79 -1.30
N ALA A 153 3.95 -3.58 0.00
CA ALA A 153 3.51 -4.60 0.93
C ALA A 153 2.10 -4.28 1.46
N THR A 154 1.35 -5.30 1.86
CA THR A 154 0.01 -5.14 2.43
C THR A 154 -0.23 -6.11 3.58
N PHE A 155 -1.26 -5.83 4.38
CA PHE A 155 -1.70 -6.74 5.44
C PHE A 155 -2.63 -7.82 4.87
N VAL A 156 -2.47 -9.02 5.39
CA VAL A 156 -3.42 -10.12 5.20
C VAL A 156 -4.26 -10.25 6.47
N ASN A 157 -5.57 -10.22 6.33
CA ASN A 157 -6.49 -10.25 7.47
C ASN A 157 -6.48 -11.63 8.14
N PRO A 158 -6.20 -11.74 9.46
CA PRO A 158 -6.09 -13.01 10.15
C PRO A 158 -7.44 -13.72 10.39
N GLU A 159 -8.56 -12.99 10.38
CA GLU A 159 -9.89 -13.57 10.68
C GLU A 159 -10.32 -14.67 9.70
N ALA A 160 -9.59 -14.82 8.62
CA ALA A 160 -9.89 -15.79 7.58
C ALA A 160 -8.99 -17.04 7.59
N GLY A 161 -7.95 -17.11 8.44
CA GLY A 161 -6.95 -18.18 8.42
C GLY A 161 -6.72 -18.91 9.75
N GLY A 162 -7.52 -18.65 10.80
CA GLY A 162 -7.47 -19.45 12.04
C GLY A 162 -6.22 -19.28 12.92
N GLY A 163 -5.30 -18.37 12.59
CA GLY A 163 -4.11 -18.06 13.38
C GLY A 163 -4.28 -16.82 14.24
N ALA A 164 -3.70 -16.82 15.44
CA ALA A 164 -3.76 -15.72 16.39
C ALA A 164 -2.98 -14.45 15.97
N GLY A 165 -2.38 -14.40 14.76
CA GLY A 165 -1.59 -13.30 14.25
C GLY A 165 -1.93 -12.96 12.79
N GLY A 166 -1.81 -11.69 12.41
CA GLY A 166 -1.91 -11.24 11.03
C GLY A 166 -0.60 -11.50 10.26
N TRP A 167 -0.69 -11.48 8.93
CA TRP A 167 0.48 -11.54 8.07
C TRP A 167 0.68 -10.24 7.30
N VAL A 168 1.92 -9.97 6.96
CA VAL A 168 2.31 -9.00 5.95
C VAL A 168 2.67 -9.79 4.70
N VAL A 169 2.25 -9.32 3.53
CA VAL A 169 2.65 -9.89 2.25
C VAL A 169 3.30 -8.79 1.40
N GLY A 170 4.41 -9.11 0.75
CA GLY A 170 5.15 -8.21 -0.13
C GLY A 170 5.75 -8.93 -1.31
N GLY A 171 5.87 -8.23 -2.43
CA GLY A 171 6.63 -8.69 -3.58
C GLY A 171 8.13 -8.51 -3.38
N SER A 172 8.91 -9.08 -4.29
CA SER A 172 10.37 -8.99 -4.29
C SER A 172 10.93 -8.87 -5.70
N GLU A 173 12.12 -8.27 -5.81
CA GLU A 173 12.86 -8.18 -7.08
C GLU A 173 13.46 -9.52 -7.52
N ASP A 174 13.52 -10.49 -6.63
CA ASP A 174 13.98 -11.87 -6.91
C ASP A 174 12.85 -12.82 -7.35
N SER A 175 11.72 -12.26 -7.82
CA SER A 175 10.56 -12.98 -8.38
C SER A 175 9.68 -13.69 -7.36
N ASP A 176 9.95 -13.54 -6.07
CA ASP A 176 9.21 -14.20 -5.00
C ASP A 176 8.18 -13.28 -4.35
N VAL A 177 7.18 -13.90 -3.71
CA VAL A 177 6.26 -13.24 -2.81
C VAL A 177 6.53 -13.71 -1.39
N PHE A 178 6.83 -12.78 -0.50
CA PHE A 178 7.14 -13.07 0.90
C PHE A 178 5.92 -12.86 1.79
N LEU A 179 5.72 -13.77 2.74
CA LEU A 179 4.76 -13.64 3.82
C LEU A 179 5.51 -13.63 5.15
N TRP A 180 5.26 -12.61 5.96
CA TRP A 180 5.83 -12.47 7.31
C TRP A 180 4.74 -12.53 8.37
N ASP A 181 5.05 -13.12 9.50
CA ASP A 181 4.23 -12.99 10.70
C ASP A 181 4.36 -11.57 11.28
N VAL A 182 3.24 -10.92 11.52
CA VAL A 182 3.22 -9.55 12.07
C VAL A 182 3.81 -9.51 13.48
N GLY A 183 3.70 -10.60 14.23
CA GLY A 183 4.13 -10.68 15.64
C GLY A 183 5.64 -10.81 15.81
N ASN A 184 6.24 -11.82 15.21
CA ASN A 184 7.65 -12.18 15.39
C ASN A 184 8.57 -11.73 14.24
N LYS A 185 8.01 -11.26 13.11
CA LYS A 185 8.71 -10.79 11.90
C LYS A 185 9.33 -11.92 11.06
N ASP A 186 9.13 -13.17 11.42
CA ASP A 186 9.68 -14.30 10.69
C ASP A 186 9.00 -14.44 9.32
N VAL A 187 9.76 -14.90 8.33
CA VAL A 187 9.21 -15.31 7.04
C VAL A 187 8.45 -16.62 7.27
N VAL A 188 7.13 -16.55 7.18
CA VAL A 188 6.26 -17.73 7.33
C VAL A 188 6.27 -18.57 6.07
N GLN A 189 6.28 -17.92 4.91
CA GLN A 189 6.24 -18.59 3.63
C GLN A 189 6.80 -17.69 2.53
N THR A 190 7.45 -18.32 1.56
CA THR A 190 7.84 -17.72 0.28
C THR A 190 7.06 -18.42 -0.83
N LEU A 191 6.32 -17.64 -1.63
CA LEU A 191 5.55 -18.15 -2.76
C LEU A 191 6.40 -18.00 -4.03
N VAL A 192 6.90 -19.10 -4.53
CA VAL A 192 7.73 -19.18 -5.73
C VAL A 192 6.86 -19.44 -6.95
N GLY A 193 7.05 -18.68 -8.02
CA GLY A 193 6.29 -18.94 -9.24
C GLY A 193 6.43 -17.86 -10.31
N HIS A 194 6.50 -16.57 -9.98
CA HIS A 194 6.79 -15.53 -10.96
C HIS A 194 8.19 -15.74 -11.56
N GLU A 195 8.36 -15.30 -12.80
CA GLU A 195 9.61 -15.44 -13.56
C GLU A 195 10.40 -14.12 -13.61
N ASP A 196 9.83 -13.04 -13.09
CA ASP A 196 10.45 -11.72 -13.03
C ASP A 196 9.91 -10.97 -11.79
N VAL A 197 10.40 -9.76 -11.56
CA VAL A 197 10.11 -8.90 -10.40
C VAL A 197 8.62 -8.85 -10.07
N VAL A 198 8.27 -9.11 -8.81
CA VAL A 198 6.90 -8.97 -8.31
C VAL A 198 6.69 -7.54 -7.80
N LEU A 199 5.92 -6.75 -8.55
CA LEU A 199 5.70 -5.33 -8.28
C LEU A 199 4.58 -5.07 -7.29
N GLY A 200 3.53 -5.88 -7.33
CA GLY A 200 2.34 -5.62 -6.55
C GLY A 200 1.72 -6.86 -5.95
N VAL A 201 1.15 -6.68 -4.76
CA VAL A 201 0.43 -7.71 -4.04
C VAL A 201 -0.88 -7.15 -3.48
N SER A 202 -1.89 -7.98 -3.41
CA SER A 202 -3.19 -7.66 -2.81
C SER A 202 -3.73 -8.86 -2.06
N ALA A 203 -4.29 -8.63 -0.89
CA ALA A 203 -4.94 -9.66 -0.09
C ALA A 203 -6.46 -9.56 -0.22
N HIS A 204 -7.12 -10.70 -0.33
CA HIS A 204 -8.58 -10.75 -0.34
C HIS A 204 -9.14 -10.26 1.00
N PRO A 205 -10.17 -9.39 1.02
CA PRO A 205 -10.70 -8.82 2.26
C PRO A 205 -11.18 -9.86 3.28
N GLN A 206 -11.71 -10.98 2.80
CA GLN A 206 -12.13 -12.10 3.65
C GLN A 206 -11.02 -13.13 3.89
N GLY A 207 -9.77 -12.83 3.49
CA GLY A 207 -8.60 -13.70 3.64
C GLY A 207 -8.63 -14.95 2.75
N GLY A 208 -7.66 -15.84 2.96
CA GLY A 208 -7.53 -17.12 2.24
C GLY A 208 -7.03 -17.02 0.81
N MET A 209 -6.92 -15.82 0.24
CA MET A 209 -6.37 -15.59 -1.11
C MET A 209 -5.47 -14.36 -1.13
N ILE A 210 -4.43 -14.45 -1.93
CA ILE A 210 -3.51 -13.37 -2.25
C ILE A 210 -3.41 -13.30 -3.78
N ALA A 211 -3.39 -12.11 -4.34
CA ALA A 211 -3.04 -11.88 -5.73
C ALA A 211 -1.70 -11.16 -5.81
N SER A 212 -0.86 -11.54 -6.76
CA SER A 212 0.40 -10.87 -7.08
C SER A 212 0.48 -10.58 -8.57
N CYS A 213 1.23 -9.54 -8.94
CA CYS A 213 1.53 -9.20 -10.33
C CYS A 213 2.99 -8.78 -10.48
N GLY A 214 3.57 -9.08 -11.62
CA GLY A 214 4.99 -8.88 -11.86
C GLY A 214 5.33 -8.42 -13.27
N LEU A 215 6.61 -8.18 -13.50
CA LEU A 215 7.16 -7.84 -14.81
C LEU A 215 7.13 -9.00 -15.80
N ASP A 216 6.90 -10.23 -15.34
CA ASP A 216 6.63 -11.40 -16.16
C ASP A 216 5.29 -11.33 -16.92
N GLN A 217 4.59 -10.16 -16.81
CA GLN A 217 3.31 -9.89 -17.48
C GLN A 217 2.17 -10.79 -17.01
N THR A 218 2.30 -11.43 -15.83
CA THR A 218 1.28 -12.30 -15.25
C THR A 218 0.66 -11.71 -13.99
N VAL A 219 -0.58 -12.11 -13.72
CA VAL A 219 -1.24 -12.00 -12.43
C VAL A 219 -1.43 -13.42 -11.90
N ARG A 220 -0.97 -13.66 -10.67
CA ARG A 220 -1.10 -14.96 -9.99
C ARG A 220 -2.01 -14.84 -8.79
N VAL A 221 -2.86 -15.87 -8.61
CA VAL A 221 -3.73 -15.97 -7.45
C VAL A 221 -3.30 -17.18 -6.63
N TRP A 222 -3.01 -16.93 -5.38
CA TRP A 222 -2.54 -17.91 -4.39
C TRP A 222 -3.68 -18.20 -3.42
N ILE A 223 -3.95 -19.46 -3.16
CA ILE A 223 -5.05 -19.92 -2.32
C ILE A 223 -4.47 -20.75 -1.18
N ASP A 224 -4.95 -20.52 0.03
CA ASP A 224 -4.62 -21.34 1.18
C ASP A 224 -5.23 -22.75 0.99
N LYS A 225 -4.36 -23.78 0.97
CA LYS A 225 -4.77 -25.19 0.77
C LYS A 225 -5.75 -25.68 1.84
N GLY A 226 -5.68 -25.15 3.07
CA GLY A 226 -6.61 -25.51 4.14
C GLY A 226 -8.07 -25.13 3.87
N ARG A 227 -8.29 -24.20 2.91
CA ARG A 227 -9.64 -23.76 2.48
C ARG A 227 -10.13 -24.46 1.21
N ALA A 228 -9.24 -24.99 0.39
CA ALA A 228 -9.62 -25.64 -0.87
C ALA A 228 -10.38 -26.96 -0.65
N GLU A 229 -10.24 -27.61 0.51
CA GLU A 229 -10.88 -28.89 0.83
C GLU A 229 -12.24 -28.75 1.52
N GLY A 230 -12.69 -27.53 1.88
CA GLY A 230 -13.95 -27.26 2.60
C GLY A 230 -15.13 -26.81 1.74
N GLY A 231 -14.98 -26.74 0.43
CA GLY A 231 -15.99 -26.25 -0.53
C GLY A 231 -16.49 -27.34 -1.49
N GLN A 232 -17.18 -28.34 -0.96
CA GLN A 232 -18.10 -29.18 -1.75
C GLN A 232 -19.51 -29.02 -1.25
#